data_5673ed5e5a706a02fefa8d6272293677
#
_entry.id   5673ed5e5a706a02fefa8d6272293677
#
_cell.length_a   1.000
_cell.length_b   1.000
_cell.length_c   1.000
_cell.angle_alpha   90.00
_cell.angle_beta   90.00
_cell.angle_gamma   90.00
#
_symmetry.space_group_name_H-M   'P 1'
#
loop_
_entity.id
_entity.type
_entity.pdbx_description
1 polymer ?
#
loop_
_entity_poly.entity_id
_entity_poly.type
_entity_poly.pdbx_seq_one_letter_code
_entity_poly.pdbx_strand_id
1 'polypeptide(L)'
;LSGVAKVGGNKESVTKRVAQFKLAEKGFEYKSCPVQFWDVFGEQGHPVRTTVSELGPLLLERLLMLNETQGAVLSLIFKIADENDLLLIDLKDLQKMLQYVGDNRAQFTTTYGNISTQSVGSIQRNLARLEAEGGEMFFGEPELNISDLIKTDNRGKGIINILAADKLMNSPRIYTTFLLWLLSDLFENLPEVGDLEKPKLVFFFDEAHMLFNDMP
;
A
#
# COMPACT_ATOMS: atom_id res chain seq x y z
N LEU A 1 -4.48 -18.82 3.71
CA LEU A 1 -3.05 -18.84 3.32
C LEU A 1 -2.10 -19.10 4.50
N SER A 2 -2.43 -18.69 5.74
CA SER A 2 -1.57 -18.86 6.94
C SER A 2 -1.08 -20.29 7.19
N GLY A 3 -1.76 -21.31 6.65
CA GLY A 3 -1.37 -22.70 6.77
C GLY A 3 0.01 -23.06 6.19
N VAL A 4 0.56 -22.25 5.27
CA VAL A 4 1.90 -22.47 4.69
C VAL A 4 3.04 -22.32 5.70
N ALA A 5 2.79 -21.62 6.82
CA ALA A 5 3.73 -21.48 7.93
C ALA A 5 3.93 -22.76 8.74
N LYS A 6 3.04 -23.76 8.57
CA LYS A 6 3.09 -25.03 9.29
C LYS A 6 3.40 -26.18 8.35
N VAL A 7 3.99 -27.25 8.88
CA VAL A 7 4.14 -28.47 8.12
C VAL A 7 2.74 -28.97 7.73
N GLY A 8 2.55 -29.24 6.45
CA GLY A 8 1.28 -29.71 5.89
C GLY A 8 0.78 -30.96 6.62
N GLY A 9 -0.52 -31.00 6.89
CA GLY A 9 -1.14 -32.13 7.58
C GLY A 9 -1.53 -33.27 6.63
N ASN A 10 -1.68 -34.46 7.19
CA ASN A 10 -2.15 -35.67 6.50
C ASN A 10 -3.67 -35.63 6.26
N LYS A 11 -4.19 -34.55 5.66
CA LYS A 11 -5.59 -34.54 5.21
C LYS A 11 -5.75 -35.52 4.06
N GLU A 12 -6.75 -36.38 4.14
CA GLU A 12 -7.03 -37.40 3.14
C GLU A 12 -7.11 -36.85 1.69
N SER A 13 -7.71 -35.65 1.53
CA SER A 13 -7.79 -34.96 0.24
C SER A 13 -6.42 -34.60 -0.32
N VAL A 14 -5.49 -34.17 0.56
CA VAL A 14 -4.13 -33.80 0.14
C VAL A 14 -3.33 -35.06 -0.19
N THR A 15 -3.43 -36.09 0.64
CA THR A 15 -2.74 -37.38 0.40
C THR A 15 -3.21 -38.04 -0.92
N LYS A 16 -4.52 -38.03 -1.19
CA LYS A 16 -5.07 -38.48 -2.48
C LYS A 16 -4.50 -37.68 -3.66
N ARG A 17 -4.39 -36.37 -3.53
CA ARG A 17 -3.86 -35.48 -4.58
C ARG A 17 -2.38 -35.71 -4.81
N VAL A 18 -1.58 -35.85 -3.74
CA VAL A 18 -0.14 -36.18 -3.84
C VAL A 18 0.06 -37.49 -4.58
N ALA A 19 -0.73 -38.54 -4.27
CA ALA A 19 -0.68 -39.82 -4.95
C ALA A 19 -1.14 -39.72 -6.41
N GLN A 20 -2.26 -39.06 -6.68
CA GLN A 20 -2.83 -38.89 -8.02
C GLN A 20 -1.85 -38.24 -9.01
N PHE A 21 -1.11 -37.23 -8.57
CA PHE A 21 -0.17 -36.49 -9.41
C PHE A 21 1.28 -36.96 -9.25
N LYS A 22 1.50 -38.06 -8.50
CA LYS A 22 2.83 -38.61 -8.20
C LYS A 22 3.83 -37.54 -7.73
N LEU A 23 3.37 -36.65 -6.85
CA LEU A 23 4.17 -35.50 -6.43
C LEU A 23 5.41 -35.92 -5.62
N ALA A 24 5.34 -37.04 -4.89
CA ALA A 24 6.49 -37.57 -4.15
C ALA A 24 7.65 -37.97 -5.10
N GLU A 25 7.34 -38.53 -6.26
CA GLU A 25 8.34 -38.86 -7.29
C GLU A 25 8.99 -37.60 -7.89
N LYS A 26 8.30 -36.46 -7.80
CA LYS A 26 8.78 -35.15 -8.25
C LYS A 26 9.47 -34.34 -7.14
N GLY A 27 9.79 -34.97 -6.01
CA GLY A 27 10.49 -34.33 -4.89
C GLY A 27 9.59 -33.51 -3.96
N PHE A 28 8.26 -33.73 -3.99
CA PHE A 28 7.36 -33.08 -3.05
C PHE A 28 7.53 -33.65 -1.64
N GLU A 29 7.71 -32.75 -0.69
CA GLU A 29 7.76 -33.06 0.74
C GLU A 29 6.86 -32.11 1.51
N TYR A 30 6.23 -32.62 2.58
CA TYR A 30 5.51 -31.77 3.52
C TYR A 30 6.52 -30.99 4.35
N LYS A 31 6.54 -29.67 4.18
CA LYS A 31 7.43 -28.79 4.95
C LYS A 31 6.79 -27.43 5.21
N SER A 32 7.22 -26.78 6.27
CA SER A 32 6.87 -25.39 6.53
C SER A 32 7.69 -24.47 5.65
N CYS A 33 7.10 -23.32 5.32
CA CYS A 33 7.82 -22.23 4.67
C CYS A 33 8.07 -21.09 5.68
N PRO A 34 9.15 -20.33 5.54
CA PRO A 34 9.30 -19.08 6.26
C PRO A 34 8.22 -18.10 5.79
N VAL A 35 7.47 -17.52 6.73
CA VAL A 35 6.34 -16.64 6.45
C VAL A 35 6.46 -15.37 7.25
N GLN A 36 6.15 -14.24 6.63
CA GLN A 36 5.97 -12.94 7.24
C GLN A 36 4.52 -12.50 7.04
N PHE A 37 3.88 -12.05 8.11
CA PHE A 37 2.53 -11.50 8.05
C PHE A 37 2.60 -9.98 8.07
N TRP A 38 1.81 -9.37 7.20
CA TRP A 38 1.66 -7.94 7.05
C TRP A 38 0.20 -7.54 7.25
N ASP A 39 -0.04 -6.39 7.85
CA ASP A 39 -1.40 -5.89 8.07
C ASP A 39 -1.37 -4.36 8.13
N VAL A 40 -2.18 -3.69 7.33
CA VAL A 40 -2.30 -2.23 7.36
C VAL A 40 -2.75 -1.73 8.73
N PHE A 41 -3.60 -2.51 9.43
CA PHE A 41 -4.09 -2.16 10.76
C PHE A 41 -3.17 -2.62 11.91
N GLY A 42 -2.13 -3.42 11.61
CA GLY A 42 -1.16 -3.88 12.59
C GLY A 42 -1.67 -4.89 13.62
N GLU A 43 -2.83 -5.51 13.40
CA GLU A 43 -3.44 -6.47 14.34
C GLU A 43 -3.02 -7.91 14.10
N GLN A 44 -2.84 -8.29 12.83
CA GLN A 44 -2.56 -9.67 12.40
C GLN A 44 -1.14 -9.85 11.85
N GLY A 45 -0.36 -8.79 11.77
CA GLY A 45 0.98 -8.81 11.19
C GLY A 45 1.76 -7.54 11.49
N HIS A 46 2.93 -7.42 10.88
CA HIS A 46 3.68 -6.18 10.92
C HIS A 46 2.90 -5.06 10.20
N PRO A 47 2.86 -3.86 10.77
CA PRO A 47 2.16 -2.77 10.14
C PRO A 47 2.79 -2.44 8.78
N VAL A 48 1.94 -2.23 7.79
CA VAL A 48 2.34 -1.70 6.47
C VAL A 48 1.88 -0.27 6.40
N ARG A 49 2.83 0.64 6.30
CA ARG A 49 2.57 2.08 6.24
C ARG A 49 3.35 2.71 5.11
N THR A 50 2.87 3.86 4.68
CA THR A 50 3.59 4.79 3.82
C THR A 50 3.44 6.21 4.37
N THR A 51 4.31 7.13 3.98
CA THR A 51 4.12 8.53 4.28
C THR A 51 3.18 9.18 3.24
N VAL A 52 2.57 10.28 3.61
CA VAL A 52 1.76 11.08 2.67
C VAL A 52 2.65 11.58 1.53
N SER A 53 3.89 12.00 1.83
CA SER A 53 4.86 12.44 0.82
C SER A 53 5.19 11.31 -0.17
N GLU A 54 5.40 10.09 0.31
CA GLU A 54 5.75 8.93 -0.53
C GLU A 54 4.57 8.47 -1.40
N LEU A 55 3.34 8.47 -0.85
CA LEU A 55 2.16 8.17 -1.65
C LEU A 55 1.98 9.16 -2.80
N GLY A 56 2.32 10.40 -2.57
CA GLY A 56 2.23 11.49 -3.54
C GLY A 56 0.82 12.00 -3.81
N PRO A 57 0.72 13.17 -4.47
CA PRO A 57 -0.56 13.83 -4.70
C PRO A 57 -1.49 13.07 -5.63
N LEU A 58 -0.97 12.33 -6.62
CA LEU A 58 -1.78 11.64 -7.62
C LEU A 58 -2.60 10.47 -7.03
N LEU A 59 -1.96 9.62 -6.22
CA LEU A 59 -2.65 8.51 -5.56
C LEU A 59 -3.57 9.02 -4.45
N LEU A 60 -3.14 10.08 -3.75
CA LEU A 60 -3.96 10.70 -2.71
C LEU A 60 -5.20 11.40 -3.28
N GLU A 61 -5.10 12.04 -4.45
CA GLU A 61 -6.25 12.61 -5.18
C GLU A 61 -7.32 11.54 -5.44
N ARG A 62 -6.90 10.37 -5.92
CA ARG A 62 -7.80 9.23 -6.16
C ARG A 62 -8.39 8.69 -4.85
N LEU A 63 -7.57 8.51 -3.83
CA LEU A 63 -8.01 8.03 -2.52
C LEU A 63 -9.07 8.95 -1.90
N LEU A 64 -8.89 10.26 -2.04
CA LEU A 64 -9.81 11.27 -1.53
C LEU A 64 -10.98 11.56 -2.49
N MET A 65 -11.02 10.96 -3.68
CA MET A 65 -12.05 11.19 -4.71
C MET A 65 -12.20 12.69 -5.05
N LEU A 66 -11.08 13.35 -5.28
CA LEU A 66 -11.06 14.76 -5.63
C LEU A 66 -11.39 14.95 -7.11
N ASN A 67 -12.02 16.08 -7.43
CA ASN A 67 -12.12 16.50 -8.82
C ASN A 67 -10.82 17.22 -9.26
N GLU A 68 -10.68 17.47 -10.56
CA GLU A 68 -9.51 18.07 -11.17
C GLU A 68 -9.06 19.38 -10.46
N THR A 69 -10.02 20.27 -10.13
CA THR A 69 -9.70 21.53 -9.44
C THR A 69 -9.17 21.30 -8.02
N GLN A 70 -9.72 20.34 -7.31
CA GLN A 70 -9.29 19.98 -5.95
C GLN A 70 -7.94 19.24 -5.99
N GLY A 71 -7.74 18.35 -6.97
CA GLY A 71 -6.47 17.67 -7.23
C GLY A 71 -5.34 18.66 -7.53
N ALA A 72 -5.62 19.67 -8.36
CA ALA A 72 -4.66 20.74 -8.64
C ALA A 72 -4.27 21.51 -7.35
N VAL A 73 -5.23 21.80 -6.46
CA VAL A 73 -4.93 22.43 -5.15
C VAL A 73 -4.13 21.48 -4.27
N LEU A 74 -4.46 20.20 -4.23
CA LEU A 74 -3.68 19.21 -3.48
C LEU A 74 -2.24 19.13 -3.99
N SER A 75 -2.03 19.01 -5.31
CA SER A 75 -0.70 19.00 -5.92
C SER A 75 0.13 20.25 -5.60
N LEU A 76 -0.54 21.39 -5.53
CA LEU A 76 0.08 22.64 -5.13
C LEU A 76 0.54 22.62 -3.67
N ILE A 77 -0.24 22.02 -2.76
CA ILE A 77 0.12 21.87 -1.35
C ILE A 77 1.37 21.00 -1.20
N PHE A 78 1.46 19.90 -1.94
CA PHE A 78 2.67 19.08 -1.97
C PHE A 78 3.88 19.87 -2.47
N LYS A 79 3.71 20.63 -3.57
CA LYS A 79 4.78 21.48 -4.08
C LYS A 79 5.26 22.52 -3.06
N ILE A 80 4.35 23.19 -2.36
CA ILE A 80 4.71 24.14 -1.32
C ILE A 80 5.44 23.44 -0.16
N ALA A 81 5.00 22.25 0.24
CA ALA A 81 5.67 21.47 1.26
C ALA A 81 7.11 21.11 0.84
N ASP A 82 7.28 20.60 -0.37
CA ASP A 82 8.57 20.19 -0.93
C ASP A 82 9.55 21.39 -1.06
N GLU A 83 9.09 22.51 -1.59
CA GLU A 83 9.91 23.76 -1.68
C GLU A 83 10.35 24.34 -0.32
N ASN A 84 9.72 23.90 0.77
CA ASN A 84 10.06 24.31 2.14
C ASN A 84 10.69 23.17 2.97
N ASP A 85 11.13 22.08 2.34
CA ASP A 85 11.70 20.90 2.97
C ASP A 85 10.80 20.30 4.08
N LEU A 86 9.47 20.37 3.88
CA LEU A 86 8.48 19.84 4.81
C LEU A 86 8.00 18.47 4.36
N LEU A 87 8.36 17.44 5.09
CA LEU A 87 7.83 16.11 4.88
C LEU A 87 6.42 15.99 5.44
N LEU A 88 5.50 15.52 4.63
CA LEU A 88 4.14 15.16 5.05
C LEU A 88 4.15 13.68 5.44
N ILE A 89 4.30 13.40 6.73
CA ILE A 89 4.43 12.03 7.22
C ILE A 89 3.06 11.37 7.35
N ASP A 90 2.13 12.04 8.00
CA ASP A 90 0.80 11.52 8.26
C ASP A 90 -0.33 12.46 7.77
N LEU A 91 -1.59 12.05 7.95
CA LEU A 91 -2.74 12.86 7.55
C LEU A 91 -2.85 14.17 8.35
N LYS A 92 -2.31 14.22 9.57
CA LYS A 92 -2.34 15.44 10.42
C LYS A 92 -1.39 16.49 9.88
N ASP A 93 -0.24 16.09 9.34
CA ASP A 93 0.69 17.01 8.68
C ASP A 93 0.03 17.62 7.44
N LEU A 94 -0.63 16.80 6.63
CA LEU A 94 -1.37 17.28 5.47
C LEU A 94 -2.52 18.22 5.87
N GLN A 95 -3.26 17.92 6.93
CA GLN A 95 -4.32 18.78 7.44
C GLN A 95 -3.78 20.14 7.88
N LYS A 96 -2.65 20.17 8.61
CA LYS A 96 -2.00 21.41 9.04
C LYS A 96 -1.50 22.21 7.85
N MET A 97 -0.93 21.52 6.85
CA MET A 97 -0.45 22.19 5.65
C MET A 97 -1.61 22.79 4.84
N LEU A 98 -2.72 22.06 4.71
CA LEU A 98 -3.97 22.55 4.10
C LEU A 98 -4.50 23.79 4.83
N GLN A 99 -4.50 23.77 6.17
CA GLN A 99 -4.92 24.92 6.98
C GLN A 99 -3.99 26.11 6.77
N TYR A 100 -2.68 25.89 6.85
CA TYR A 100 -1.68 26.94 6.66
C TYR A 100 -1.80 27.63 5.30
N VAL A 101 -1.92 26.84 4.22
CA VAL A 101 -2.10 27.37 2.87
C VAL A 101 -3.45 28.08 2.72
N GLY A 102 -4.51 27.55 3.31
CA GLY A 102 -5.83 28.17 3.32
C GLY A 102 -5.86 29.53 4.03
N ASP A 103 -5.21 29.64 5.19
CA ASP A 103 -5.13 30.86 5.98
C ASP A 103 -4.24 31.93 5.30
N ASN A 104 -3.18 31.50 4.60
CA ASN A 104 -2.21 32.38 3.94
C ASN A 104 -2.39 32.43 2.42
N ARG A 105 -3.55 32.06 1.89
CA ARG A 105 -3.82 31.94 0.44
C ARG A 105 -3.43 33.15 -0.39
N ALA A 106 -3.58 34.38 0.15
CA ALA A 106 -3.23 35.61 -0.56
C ALA A 106 -1.74 35.67 -0.93
N GLN A 107 -0.87 35.13 -0.07
CA GLN A 107 0.56 35.02 -0.33
C GLN A 107 0.84 34.01 -1.45
N PHE A 108 0.16 32.87 -1.44
CA PHE A 108 0.39 31.79 -2.40
C PHE A 108 -0.26 32.05 -3.76
N THR A 109 -1.38 32.78 -3.80
CA THR A 109 -2.09 33.06 -5.05
C THR A 109 -1.23 33.80 -6.08
N THR A 110 -0.34 34.67 -5.64
CA THR A 110 0.54 35.42 -6.55
C THR A 110 1.55 34.54 -7.26
N THR A 111 2.05 33.50 -6.58
CA THR A 111 3.10 32.61 -7.10
C THR A 111 2.52 31.38 -7.80
N TYR A 112 1.41 30.84 -7.26
CA TYR A 112 0.91 29.52 -7.65
C TYR A 112 -0.50 29.53 -8.24
N GLY A 113 -1.13 30.70 -8.32
CA GLY A 113 -2.50 30.82 -8.83
C GLY A 113 -3.59 30.74 -7.76
N ASN A 114 -4.84 30.73 -8.20
CA ASN A 114 -5.97 30.86 -7.29
C ASN A 114 -6.22 29.59 -6.46
N ILE A 115 -6.13 29.72 -5.15
CA ILE A 115 -6.46 28.67 -4.18
C ILE A 115 -7.82 28.99 -3.56
N SER A 116 -8.87 28.27 -4.00
CA SER A 116 -10.22 28.53 -3.49
C SER A 116 -10.43 27.95 -2.09
N THR A 117 -11.06 28.71 -1.21
CA THR A 117 -11.47 28.23 0.13
C THR A 117 -12.38 27.02 0.03
N GLN A 118 -13.20 26.95 -1.03
CA GLN A 118 -14.10 25.84 -1.28
C GLN A 118 -13.35 24.55 -1.57
N SER A 119 -12.26 24.59 -2.36
CA SER A 119 -11.42 23.43 -2.66
C SER A 119 -10.71 22.94 -1.41
N VAL A 120 -10.07 23.83 -0.64
CA VAL A 120 -9.43 23.49 0.63
C VAL A 120 -10.41 22.82 1.59
N GLY A 121 -11.61 23.42 1.79
CA GLY A 121 -12.63 22.83 2.65
C GLY A 121 -13.17 21.49 2.15
N SER A 122 -13.19 21.25 0.84
CA SER A 122 -13.58 19.95 0.29
C SER A 122 -12.52 18.89 0.54
N ILE A 123 -11.25 19.20 0.35
CA ILE A 123 -10.14 18.30 0.65
C ILE A 123 -10.14 17.93 2.15
N GLN A 124 -10.31 18.91 3.04
CA GLN A 124 -10.39 18.68 4.48
C GLN A 124 -11.53 17.73 4.87
N ARG A 125 -12.73 17.89 4.27
CA ARG A 125 -13.86 16.99 4.54
C ARG A 125 -13.57 15.56 4.07
N ASN A 126 -12.93 15.39 2.92
CA ASN A 126 -12.60 14.08 2.39
C ASN A 126 -11.47 13.41 3.21
N LEU A 127 -10.52 14.19 3.74
CA LEU A 127 -9.53 13.71 4.70
C LEU A 127 -10.18 13.20 5.98
N ALA A 128 -11.08 14.00 6.59
CA ALA A 128 -11.80 13.60 7.79
C ALA A 128 -12.63 12.32 7.57
N ARG A 129 -13.19 12.15 6.37
CA ARG A 129 -13.88 10.92 6.00
C ARG A 129 -12.92 9.74 5.89
N LEU A 130 -11.75 9.92 5.27
CA LEU A 130 -10.72 8.88 5.17
C LEU A 130 -10.23 8.45 6.56
N GLU A 131 -10.02 9.39 7.47
CA GLU A 131 -9.67 9.10 8.88
C GLU A 131 -10.75 8.25 9.56
N ALA A 132 -12.02 8.62 9.39
CA ALA A 132 -13.16 7.87 9.94
C ALA A 132 -13.26 6.43 9.37
N GLU A 133 -12.76 6.20 8.17
CA GLU A 133 -12.65 4.88 7.54
C GLU A 133 -11.40 4.09 7.99
N GLY A 134 -10.59 4.65 8.90
CA GLY A 134 -9.37 4.03 9.42
C GLY A 134 -8.12 4.29 8.55
N GLY A 135 -8.21 5.20 7.59
CA GLY A 135 -7.09 5.54 6.70
C GLY A 135 -5.84 6.06 7.41
N GLU A 136 -6.01 6.63 8.62
CA GLU A 136 -4.87 7.07 9.44
C GLU A 136 -3.89 5.94 9.79
N MET A 137 -4.34 4.69 9.81
CA MET A 137 -3.48 3.53 10.12
C MET A 137 -2.53 3.19 8.97
N PHE A 138 -2.86 3.62 7.76
CA PHE A 138 -2.05 3.41 6.57
C PHE A 138 -0.91 4.44 6.46
N PHE A 139 -1.10 5.64 7.02
CA PHE A 139 -0.12 6.72 6.92
C PHE A 139 0.73 6.85 8.19
N GLY A 140 2.04 7.05 8.00
CA GLY A 140 2.99 7.28 9.07
C GLY A 140 4.23 6.40 9.01
N GLU A 141 5.07 6.56 10.01
CA GLU A 141 6.28 5.76 10.17
C GLU A 141 6.07 4.59 11.18
N PRO A 142 6.89 3.54 11.11
CA PRO A 142 7.87 3.28 10.03
C PRO A 142 7.18 2.89 8.73
N GLU A 143 7.66 3.41 7.60
CA GLU A 143 7.16 3.01 6.30
C GLU A 143 7.67 1.61 5.91
N LEU A 144 6.95 0.96 4.99
CA LEU A 144 7.36 -0.32 4.45
C LEU A 144 8.62 -0.15 3.59
N ASN A 145 9.68 -0.86 3.97
CA ASN A 145 10.83 -0.99 3.09
C ASN A 145 10.58 -2.16 2.11
N ILE A 146 10.48 -1.86 0.83
CA ILE A 146 10.25 -2.85 -0.23
C ILE A 146 11.26 -4.00 -0.20
N SER A 147 12.50 -3.73 0.21
CA SER A 147 13.51 -4.79 0.34
C SER A 147 13.13 -5.87 1.37
N ASP A 148 12.22 -5.56 2.29
CA ASP A 148 11.74 -6.53 3.27
C ASP A 148 10.87 -7.63 2.63
N LEU A 149 10.22 -7.32 1.50
CA LEU A 149 9.39 -8.28 0.77
C LEU A 149 10.20 -9.32 -0.03
N ILE A 150 11.47 -9.03 -0.31
CA ILE A 150 12.37 -9.93 -1.08
C ILE A 150 13.42 -10.61 -0.22
N LYS A 151 13.29 -10.52 1.11
CA LYS A 151 14.23 -11.16 2.06
C LYS A 151 14.17 -12.68 1.98
N THR A 152 15.29 -13.27 2.30
CA THR A 152 15.43 -14.73 2.50
C THR A 152 15.69 -15.04 3.96
N ASP A 153 15.35 -16.27 4.38
CA ASP A 153 15.74 -16.78 5.68
C ASP A 153 17.25 -17.08 5.74
N ASN A 154 17.73 -17.47 6.92
CA ASN A 154 19.15 -17.83 7.14
C ASN A 154 19.63 -19.08 6.35
N ARG A 155 18.72 -19.76 5.65
CA ARG A 155 18.99 -20.91 4.77
C ARG A 155 18.90 -20.50 3.29
N GLY A 156 18.73 -19.23 2.98
CA GLY A 156 18.57 -18.73 1.62
C GLY A 156 17.22 -19.01 0.98
N LYS A 157 16.19 -19.39 1.76
CA LYS A 157 14.83 -19.56 1.24
C LYS A 157 14.10 -18.23 1.25
N GLY A 158 13.39 -17.93 0.16
CA GLY A 158 12.52 -16.77 0.09
C GLY A 158 11.43 -16.81 1.16
N ILE A 159 11.20 -15.68 1.81
CA ILE A 159 10.14 -15.52 2.79
C ILE A 159 8.81 -15.30 2.05
N ILE A 160 7.78 -16.05 2.44
CA ILE A 160 6.44 -15.85 1.90
C ILE A 160 5.78 -14.71 2.67
N ASN A 161 5.52 -13.62 1.99
CA ASN A 161 4.82 -12.47 2.54
C ASN A 161 3.31 -12.66 2.39
N ILE A 162 2.56 -12.54 3.47
CA ILE A 162 1.10 -12.68 3.50
C ILE A 162 0.50 -11.39 4.05
N LEU A 163 -0.24 -10.66 3.22
CA LEU A 163 -1.02 -9.51 3.64
C LEU A 163 -2.37 -9.99 4.18
N ALA A 164 -2.68 -9.65 5.41
CA ALA A 164 -4.01 -9.80 5.99
C ALA A 164 -4.91 -8.70 5.44
N ALA A 165 -5.84 -9.07 4.57
CA ALA A 165 -6.68 -8.11 3.83
C ALA A 165 -8.16 -8.16 4.23
N ASP A 166 -8.53 -8.97 5.22
CA ASP A 166 -9.92 -9.15 5.68
C ASP A 166 -10.62 -7.84 6.07
N LYS A 167 -9.94 -6.99 6.84
CA LYS A 167 -10.44 -5.65 7.17
C LYS A 167 -10.25 -4.65 6.03
N LEU A 168 -9.12 -4.72 5.33
CA LEU A 168 -8.79 -3.82 4.23
C LEU A 168 -9.81 -3.93 3.08
N MET A 169 -10.32 -5.13 2.82
CA MET A 169 -11.37 -5.38 1.82
C MET A 169 -12.72 -4.71 2.15
N ASN A 170 -12.94 -4.32 3.41
CA ASN A 170 -14.13 -3.54 3.79
C ASN A 170 -14.01 -2.05 3.40
N SER A 171 -12.80 -1.62 3.01
CA SER A 171 -12.52 -0.26 2.52
C SER A 171 -11.88 -0.35 1.12
N PRO A 172 -12.66 -0.61 0.06
CA PRO A 172 -12.13 -0.89 -1.29
C PRO A 172 -11.18 0.19 -1.81
N ARG A 173 -11.43 1.46 -1.48
CA ARG A 173 -10.57 2.58 -1.88
C ARG A 173 -9.18 2.49 -1.25
N ILE A 174 -9.11 2.22 0.05
CA ILE A 174 -7.83 2.05 0.75
C ILE A 174 -7.11 0.84 0.18
N TYR A 175 -7.82 -0.27 -0.05
CA TYR A 175 -7.27 -1.48 -0.64
C TYR A 175 -6.67 -1.24 -2.03
N THR A 176 -7.43 -0.61 -2.93
CA THR A 176 -6.98 -0.33 -4.29
C THR A 176 -5.80 0.65 -4.30
N THR A 177 -5.87 1.71 -3.49
CA THR A 177 -4.76 2.69 -3.40
C THR A 177 -3.51 2.06 -2.81
N PHE A 178 -3.66 1.25 -1.77
CA PHE A 178 -2.56 0.48 -1.18
C PHE A 178 -1.88 -0.41 -2.22
N LEU A 179 -2.65 -1.16 -3.00
CA LEU A 179 -2.07 -2.05 -4.02
C LEU A 179 -1.40 -1.27 -5.15
N LEU A 180 -2.00 -0.17 -5.61
CA LEU A 180 -1.38 0.67 -6.63
C LEU A 180 -0.06 1.28 -6.13
N TRP A 181 -0.05 1.80 -4.90
CA TRP A 181 1.16 2.31 -4.28
C TRP A 181 2.21 1.20 -4.17
N LEU A 182 1.87 0.05 -3.60
CA LEU A 182 2.80 -1.06 -3.42
C LEU A 182 3.41 -1.54 -4.76
N LEU A 183 2.59 -1.64 -5.81
CA LEU A 183 3.08 -2.04 -7.13
C LEU A 183 3.94 -0.97 -7.77
N SER A 184 3.62 0.31 -7.61
CA SER A 184 4.43 1.43 -8.10
C SER A 184 5.79 1.47 -7.40
N ASP A 185 5.77 1.37 -6.07
CA ASP A 185 6.97 1.38 -5.25
C ASP A 185 7.89 0.18 -5.56
N LEU A 186 7.31 -1.01 -5.75
CA LEU A 186 8.06 -2.17 -6.22
C LEU A 186 8.67 -1.96 -7.61
N PHE A 187 7.92 -1.35 -8.52
CA PHE A 187 8.40 -1.09 -9.87
C PHE A 187 9.55 -0.07 -9.89
N GLU A 188 9.48 0.94 -9.05
CA GLU A 188 10.50 1.99 -8.97
C GLU A 188 11.76 1.55 -8.23
N ASN A 189 11.61 0.79 -7.15
CA ASN A 189 12.71 0.50 -6.23
C ASN A 189 13.32 -0.89 -6.39
N LEU A 190 12.69 -1.81 -7.15
CA LEU A 190 13.33 -3.08 -7.45
C LEU A 190 14.43 -2.90 -8.51
N PRO A 191 15.65 -3.40 -8.24
CA PRO A 191 16.75 -3.30 -9.20
C PRO A 191 16.46 -4.11 -10.46
N GLU A 192 16.79 -3.55 -11.61
CA GLU A 192 16.83 -4.29 -12.87
C GLU A 192 17.95 -5.35 -12.80
N VAL A 193 17.58 -6.61 -12.83
CA VAL A 193 18.52 -7.74 -12.66
C VAL A 193 18.66 -8.60 -13.94
N GLY A 194 18.04 -8.18 -15.04
CA GLY A 194 18.02 -8.93 -16.30
C GLY A 194 17.21 -10.23 -16.22
N ASP A 195 17.45 -11.11 -17.15
CA ASP A 195 16.72 -12.39 -17.29
C ASP A 195 17.32 -13.44 -16.34
N LEU A 196 16.69 -13.69 -15.23
CA LEU A 196 17.09 -14.68 -14.24
C LEU A 196 16.37 -16.00 -14.48
N GLU A 197 17.01 -17.13 -14.15
CA GLU A 197 16.39 -18.45 -14.20
C GLU A 197 15.13 -18.58 -13.33
N LYS A 198 15.03 -17.76 -12.27
CA LYS A 198 13.90 -17.74 -11.34
C LYS A 198 13.47 -16.30 -11.06
N PRO A 199 12.15 -16.04 -10.97
CA PRO A 199 11.65 -14.73 -10.62
C PRO A 199 12.12 -14.34 -9.21
N LYS A 200 12.41 -13.06 -9.00
CA LYS A 200 12.78 -12.49 -7.69
C LYS A 200 11.60 -12.39 -6.76
N LEU A 201 10.43 -12.07 -7.30
CA LEU A 201 9.19 -11.88 -6.57
C LEU A 201 8.02 -12.41 -7.39
N VAL A 202 7.07 -13.06 -6.74
CA VAL A 202 5.84 -13.56 -7.36
C VAL A 202 4.66 -13.12 -6.53
N PHE A 203 3.69 -12.45 -7.17
CA PHE A 203 2.46 -12.03 -6.55
C PHE A 203 1.32 -13.01 -6.80
N PHE A 204 0.54 -13.26 -5.75
CA PHE A 204 -0.72 -13.96 -5.83
C PHE A 204 -1.83 -13.04 -5.33
N PHE A 205 -2.68 -12.60 -6.22
CA PHE A 205 -3.86 -11.83 -5.87
C PHE A 205 -5.05 -12.76 -5.71
N ASP A 206 -5.59 -12.81 -4.50
CA ASP A 206 -6.91 -13.37 -4.25
C ASP A 206 -7.95 -12.26 -4.52
N GLU A 207 -9.11 -12.63 -5.08
CA GLU A 207 -10.18 -11.68 -5.45
C GLU A 207 -9.69 -10.54 -6.38
N ALA A 208 -8.83 -10.86 -7.35
CA ALA A 208 -8.22 -9.87 -8.27
C ALA A 208 -9.24 -8.98 -9.00
N HIS A 209 -10.51 -9.41 -9.12
CA HIS A 209 -11.56 -8.61 -9.73
C HIS A 209 -11.82 -7.28 -8.99
N MET A 210 -11.54 -7.21 -7.69
CA MET A 210 -11.71 -5.98 -6.91
C MET A 210 -10.75 -4.86 -7.36
N LEU A 211 -9.63 -5.20 -8.01
CA LEU A 211 -8.70 -4.22 -8.58
C LEU A 211 -9.29 -3.47 -9.78
N PHE A 212 -10.27 -4.05 -10.44
CA PHE A 212 -10.81 -3.52 -11.70
C PHE A 212 -12.22 -2.95 -11.56
N ASN A 213 -12.94 -3.25 -10.48
CA ASN A 213 -14.34 -2.84 -10.33
C ASN A 213 -14.53 -1.36 -10.01
N ASP A 214 -13.54 -0.69 -9.43
CA ASP A 214 -13.60 0.71 -9.01
C ASP A 214 -12.53 1.59 -9.70
N MET A 215 -11.96 1.13 -10.80
CA MET A 215 -11.12 1.99 -11.63
C MET A 215 -12.00 2.84 -12.54
N PRO A 216 -11.91 4.18 -12.45
CA PRO A 216 -12.60 5.08 -13.36
C PRO A 216 -12.03 4.97 -14.78
#